data_ef62e25325598eb07f6869155a303ac5
#
_entry.id   ef62e25325598eb07f6869155a303ac5
#
_cell.length_a   1.000
_cell.length_b   1.000
_cell.length_c   1.000
_cell.angle_alpha   90.00
_cell.angle_beta   90.00
_cell.angle_gamma   90.00
#
_symmetry.space_group_name_H-M   'P 1'
#
loop_
_entity.id
_entity.type
_entity.pdbx_description
1 polymer ?
#
loop_
_entity_poly.entity_id
_entity_poly.type
_entity_poly.pdbx_seq_one_letter_code
_entity_poly.pdbx_strand_id
1 'polypeptide(L)'
;MNLTGILPVTHNARGLGGLPTVHGESTAPVLFRADALGGLTEAGLSGLVELRIGTVVDLRTDHERTRSADVLPEDGSVALLELPVLGGAMDEMAKSLMPAEGRADAAGIDPDRLAALLDAVPTLDELYLSILASSPEQFATLARAVVRAAETDRPGVLFHCTAGKDRTGLAAALLLSVAGAERETIVSDYVLTEHNLAGPFAQTLLGYISATGIPLTAKLEELATKSPESAITAALDWIERVHGDAGSYLRSGGLTDDELLRLRTALIAPGH
;
A
#
# COMPACT_ATOMS: atom_id res chain seq x y z
N MET A 1 2.25 -12.56 9.85
CA MET A 1 1.05 -13.35 10.27
C MET A 1 -0.08 -13.06 9.28
N ASN A 2 -0.69 -14.07 8.65
CA ASN A 2 -1.86 -13.88 7.78
C ASN A 2 -3.10 -13.53 8.61
N LEU A 3 -3.91 -12.56 8.17
CA LEU A 3 -5.07 -12.04 8.89
C LEU A 3 -6.41 -12.26 8.16
N THR A 4 -6.43 -12.93 7.02
CA THR A 4 -7.67 -13.15 6.26
C THR A 4 -8.74 -13.95 7.03
N GLY A 5 -8.35 -14.71 8.05
CA GLY A 5 -9.27 -15.37 8.97
C GLY A 5 -9.84 -14.45 10.06
N ILE A 6 -9.15 -13.33 10.38
CA ILE A 6 -9.56 -12.33 11.38
C ILE A 6 -10.26 -11.15 10.70
N LEU A 7 -9.78 -10.77 9.51
CA LEU A 7 -10.36 -9.75 8.64
C LEU A 7 -10.96 -10.44 7.40
N PRO A 8 -12.09 -11.13 7.54
CA PRO A 8 -12.71 -11.83 6.42
C PRO A 8 -13.06 -10.83 5.31
N VAL A 9 -13.13 -11.34 4.09
CA VAL A 9 -13.30 -10.63 2.81
C VAL A 9 -12.09 -9.81 2.34
N THR A 10 -11.04 -9.69 3.17
CA THR A 10 -9.74 -9.21 2.67
C THR A 10 -8.95 -10.38 2.07
N HIS A 11 -8.11 -10.07 1.08
CA HIS A 11 -7.28 -11.08 0.39
C HIS A 11 -5.81 -10.96 0.79
N ASN A 12 -5.37 -9.74 1.09
CA ASN A 12 -3.95 -9.42 1.27
C ASN A 12 -3.61 -8.93 2.69
N ALA A 13 -4.56 -9.10 3.65
CA ALA A 13 -4.38 -8.64 5.03
C ALA A 13 -3.35 -9.47 5.79
N ARG A 14 -2.37 -8.78 6.40
CA ARG A 14 -1.35 -9.39 7.25
C ARG A 14 -0.68 -8.42 8.20
N GLY A 15 -0.15 -8.99 9.32
CA GLY A 15 0.71 -8.26 10.25
C GLY A 15 2.17 -8.34 9.83
N LEU A 16 2.90 -7.26 10.08
CA LEU A 16 4.32 -7.11 9.81
C LEU A 16 5.19 -7.25 11.08
N GLY A 17 4.63 -7.79 12.16
CA GLY A 17 5.35 -8.08 13.40
C GLY A 17 6.07 -9.43 13.37
N GLY A 18 7.14 -9.54 14.19
CA GLY A 18 7.93 -10.77 14.32
C GLY A 18 8.90 -11.03 13.17
N LEU A 19 9.13 -10.04 12.30
CA LEU A 19 10.08 -10.16 11.19
C LEU A 19 11.50 -9.89 11.69
N PRO A 20 12.52 -10.63 11.21
CA PRO A 20 13.90 -10.46 11.67
C PRO A 20 14.47 -9.10 11.22
N THR A 21 15.32 -8.52 12.08
CA THR A 21 16.09 -7.32 11.78
C THR A 21 17.58 -7.60 11.75
N VAL A 22 18.34 -6.73 11.09
CA VAL A 22 19.82 -6.84 11.00
C VAL A 22 20.54 -6.76 12.36
N HIS A 23 19.85 -6.33 13.40
CA HIS A 23 20.41 -6.24 14.75
C HIS A 23 20.04 -7.42 15.65
N GLY A 24 19.37 -8.45 15.12
CA GLY A 24 18.94 -9.65 15.84
C GLY A 24 17.66 -9.47 16.65
N GLU A 25 17.03 -8.32 16.56
CA GLU A 25 15.71 -8.03 17.13
C GLU A 25 14.62 -8.44 16.12
N SER A 26 13.36 -8.38 16.52
CA SER A 26 12.23 -8.55 15.61
C SER A 26 11.37 -7.29 15.55
N THR A 27 10.62 -7.12 14.47
CA THR A 27 9.65 -6.03 14.34
C THR A 27 8.51 -6.18 15.34
N ALA A 28 8.04 -5.06 15.89
CA ALA A 28 6.90 -5.03 16.80
C ALA A 28 5.59 -5.38 16.06
N PRO A 29 4.60 -6.04 16.73
CA PRO A 29 3.33 -6.40 16.13
C PRO A 29 2.34 -5.23 16.08
N VAL A 30 2.79 -4.07 15.59
CA VAL A 30 2.00 -2.83 15.54
C VAL A 30 1.64 -2.41 14.12
N LEU A 31 2.28 -2.99 13.11
CA LEU A 31 2.00 -2.67 11.71
C LEU A 31 1.20 -3.78 11.06
N PHE A 32 0.17 -3.37 10.34
CA PHE A 32 -0.71 -4.23 9.56
C PHE A 32 -0.92 -3.62 8.17
N ARG A 33 -0.98 -4.48 7.17
CA ARG A 33 -1.30 -4.07 5.80
C ARG A 33 -2.44 -4.89 5.25
N ALA A 34 -3.24 -4.29 4.34
CA ALA A 34 -4.39 -4.96 3.72
C ALA A 34 -4.67 -4.41 2.31
N ASP A 35 -5.57 -5.07 1.60
CA ASP A 35 -6.41 -4.52 0.54
C ASP A 35 -7.58 -3.71 1.14
N ALA A 36 -8.39 -3.06 0.31
CA ALA A 36 -9.45 -2.14 0.73
C ALA A 36 -10.47 -2.79 1.69
N LEU A 37 -10.93 -2.02 2.67
CA LEU A 37 -11.77 -2.47 3.77
C LEU A 37 -13.29 -2.28 3.53
N GLY A 38 -13.69 -1.88 2.31
CA GLY A 38 -15.09 -1.57 1.99
C GLY A 38 -16.07 -2.74 2.10
N GLY A 39 -15.57 -3.97 2.24
CA GLY A 39 -16.38 -5.17 2.41
C GLY A 39 -16.36 -5.77 3.82
N LEU A 40 -15.75 -5.09 4.82
CA LEU A 40 -15.64 -5.66 6.16
C LEU A 40 -17.01 -5.96 6.76
N THR A 41 -17.14 -7.17 7.32
CA THR A 41 -18.29 -7.62 8.08
C THR A 41 -18.14 -7.30 9.57
N GLU A 42 -19.16 -7.51 10.38
CA GLU A 42 -19.08 -7.37 11.85
C GLU A 42 -17.92 -8.19 12.45
N ALA A 43 -17.65 -9.38 11.91
CA ALA A 43 -16.51 -10.20 12.33
C ALA A 43 -15.19 -9.49 12.03
N GLY A 44 -15.08 -8.85 10.86
CA GLY A 44 -13.88 -8.05 10.50
C GLY A 44 -13.72 -6.81 11.38
N LEU A 45 -14.83 -6.13 11.71
CA LEU A 45 -14.80 -5.00 12.64
C LEU A 45 -14.32 -5.42 14.04
N SER A 46 -14.83 -6.56 14.55
CA SER A 46 -14.33 -7.17 15.79
C SER A 46 -12.85 -7.53 15.70
N GLY A 47 -12.41 -8.03 14.54
CA GLY A 47 -10.99 -8.35 14.28
C GLY A 47 -10.06 -7.14 14.38
N LEU A 48 -10.49 -5.95 13.92
CA LEU A 48 -9.71 -4.72 14.11
C LEU A 48 -9.48 -4.43 15.60
N VAL A 49 -10.52 -4.65 16.40
CA VAL A 49 -10.46 -4.45 17.86
C VAL A 49 -9.53 -5.47 18.54
N GLU A 50 -9.65 -6.75 18.19
CA GLU A 50 -8.81 -7.84 18.72
C GLU A 50 -7.33 -7.63 18.41
N LEU A 51 -7.02 -7.15 17.20
CA LEU A 51 -5.66 -6.79 16.76
C LEU A 51 -5.16 -5.48 17.38
N ARG A 52 -5.98 -4.81 18.23
CA ARG A 52 -5.68 -3.51 18.82
C ARG A 52 -5.33 -2.45 17.77
N ILE A 53 -5.95 -2.53 16.59
CA ILE A 53 -5.82 -1.51 15.55
C ILE A 53 -6.62 -0.28 16.01
N GLY A 54 -5.90 0.81 16.26
CA GLY A 54 -6.48 2.10 16.65
C GLY A 54 -6.52 3.10 15.51
N THR A 55 -5.76 2.82 14.44
CA THR A 55 -5.68 3.72 13.28
C THR A 55 -5.69 2.92 11.98
N VAL A 56 -6.57 3.29 11.07
CA VAL A 56 -6.55 2.86 9.66
C VAL A 56 -6.06 4.02 8.81
N VAL A 57 -5.09 3.77 7.94
CA VAL A 57 -4.56 4.75 7.00
C VAL A 57 -4.91 4.31 5.58
N ASP A 58 -5.81 5.06 4.95
CA ASP A 58 -6.25 4.82 3.58
C ASP A 58 -5.41 5.64 2.59
N LEU A 59 -4.57 4.94 1.82
CA LEU A 59 -3.67 5.54 0.83
C LEU A 59 -4.37 5.80 -0.52
N ARG A 60 -5.67 5.52 -0.64
CA ARG A 60 -6.43 5.67 -1.87
C ARG A 60 -6.75 7.13 -2.16
N THR A 61 -6.96 7.44 -3.44
CA THR A 61 -7.46 8.73 -3.88
C THR A 61 -8.93 8.92 -3.50
N ASP A 62 -9.41 10.17 -3.47
CA ASP A 62 -10.82 10.50 -3.22
C ASP A 62 -11.75 9.77 -4.18
N HIS A 63 -11.33 9.64 -5.46
CA HIS A 63 -12.12 8.93 -6.46
C HIS A 63 -12.29 7.44 -6.13
N GLU A 64 -11.22 6.76 -5.67
CA GLU A 64 -11.29 5.36 -5.26
C GLU A 64 -12.19 5.19 -4.03
N ARG A 65 -12.09 6.08 -3.05
CA ARG A 65 -12.91 6.07 -1.81
C ARG A 65 -14.40 6.30 -2.09
N THR A 66 -14.73 7.21 -3.00
CA THR A 66 -16.14 7.47 -3.37
C THR A 66 -16.82 6.24 -3.96
N ARG A 67 -16.06 5.36 -4.61
CA ARG A 67 -16.60 4.13 -5.22
C ARG A 67 -16.77 3.00 -4.20
N SER A 68 -15.96 2.97 -3.16
CA SER A 68 -15.99 1.95 -2.11
C SER A 68 -15.36 2.53 -0.85
N ALA A 69 -16.17 3.15 0.01
CA ALA A 69 -15.72 3.64 1.32
C ALA A 69 -15.30 2.49 2.22
N ASP A 70 -14.38 2.73 3.15
CA ASP A 70 -14.05 1.76 4.18
C ASP A 70 -15.20 1.59 5.16
N VAL A 71 -15.37 0.36 5.63
CA VAL A 71 -16.31 0.02 6.70
C VAL A 71 -15.50 -0.11 8.00
N LEU A 72 -15.74 0.81 8.93
CA LEU A 72 -15.06 0.87 10.22
C LEU A 72 -16.06 0.92 11.38
N PRO A 73 -15.63 0.62 12.63
CA PRO A 73 -16.50 0.73 13.80
C PRO A 73 -17.04 2.16 13.97
N GLU A 74 -18.36 2.28 14.17
CA GLU A 74 -19.04 3.57 14.33
C GLU A 74 -18.81 4.21 15.71
N ASP A 75 -18.31 3.44 16.69
CA ASP A 75 -18.05 3.87 18.06
C ASP A 75 -16.79 4.77 18.21
N GLY A 76 -16.12 5.05 17.11
CA GLY A 76 -14.90 5.86 17.09
C GLY A 76 -13.67 5.15 17.67
N SER A 77 -13.75 3.84 17.92
CA SER A 77 -12.63 3.05 18.45
C SER A 77 -11.46 2.89 17.48
N VAL A 78 -11.70 3.13 16.20
CA VAL A 78 -10.71 3.10 15.11
C VAL A 78 -10.77 4.44 14.36
N ALA A 79 -9.67 5.18 14.38
CA ALA A 79 -9.55 6.42 13.63
C ALA A 79 -9.21 6.14 12.16
N LEU A 80 -9.85 6.86 11.23
CA LEU A 80 -9.50 6.85 9.82
C LEU A 80 -8.61 8.06 9.48
N LEU A 81 -7.46 7.80 8.89
CA LEU A 81 -6.60 8.82 8.29
C LEU A 81 -6.62 8.63 6.77
N GLU A 82 -7.29 9.53 6.08
CA GLU A 82 -7.28 9.59 4.62
C GLU A 82 -6.00 10.27 4.16
N LEU A 83 -5.16 9.53 3.45
CA LEU A 83 -3.81 9.96 3.07
C LEU A 83 -3.54 9.60 1.60
N PRO A 84 -4.10 10.36 0.65
CA PRO A 84 -4.01 10.00 -0.76
C PRO A 84 -2.57 10.04 -1.25
N VAL A 85 -2.07 8.87 -1.65
CA VAL A 85 -0.81 8.69 -2.36
C VAL A 85 -1.14 8.56 -3.84
N LEU A 86 -0.70 9.53 -4.62
CA LEU A 86 -1.00 9.58 -6.04
C LEU A 86 -0.10 8.60 -6.81
N GLY A 87 -0.69 7.90 -7.78
CA GLY A 87 0.02 6.95 -8.65
C GLY A 87 0.74 7.58 -9.84
N GLY A 88 0.97 8.90 -9.82
CA GLY A 88 1.68 9.60 -10.90
C GLY A 88 1.05 9.33 -12.27
N ALA A 89 1.83 8.75 -13.18
CA ALA A 89 1.41 8.47 -14.55
C ALA A 89 0.16 7.58 -14.67
N MET A 90 -0.10 6.68 -13.71
CA MET A 90 -1.31 5.84 -13.72
C MET A 90 -2.57 6.64 -13.42
N ASP A 91 -2.52 7.60 -12.50
CA ASP A 91 -3.66 8.48 -12.23
C ASP A 91 -3.95 9.38 -13.44
N GLU A 92 -2.91 9.90 -14.08
CA GLU A 92 -3.06 10.71 -15.30
C GLU A 92 -3.59 9.85 -16.46
N MET A 93 -3.13 8.62 -16.61
CA MET A 93 -3.63 7.69 -17.61
C MET A 93 -5.08 7.30 -17.34
N ALA A 94 -5.43 6.99 -16.09
CA ALA A 94 -6.80 6.69 -15.70
C ALA A 94 -7.73 7.89 -16.00
N LYS A 95 -7.31 9.11 -15.67
CA LYS A 95 -8.04 10.34 -16.01
C LYS A 95 -8.18 10.54 -17.51
N SER A 96 -7.14 10.19 -18.28
CA SER A 96 -7.13 10.33 -19.75
C SER A 96 -8.00 9.29 -20.46
N LEU A 97 -8.16 8.11 -19.87
CA LEU A 97 -8.99 7.02 -20.37
C LEU A 97 -10.45 7.13 -19.91
N MET A 98 -10.73 7.89 -18.84
CA MET A 98 -12.10 8.12 -18.39
C MET A 98 -12.72 9.30 -19.18
N PRO A 99 -13.78 9.08 -19.94
CA PRO A 99 -14.55 10.17 -20.50
C PRO A 99 -15.12 11.03 -19.38
N ALA A 100 -15.30 12.33 -19.63
CA ALA A 100 -15.81 13.32 -18.67
C ALA A 100 -17.20 12.96 -18.06
N GLU A 101 -17.87 11.93 -18.52
CA GLU A 101 -19.21 11.48 -18.10
C GLU A 101 -19.25 10.06 -17.50
N GLY A 102 -18.11 9.50 -17.07
CA GLY A 102 -18.11 8.26 -16.26
C GLY A 102 -18.37 6.95 -17.02
N ARG A 103 -18.35 6.93 -18.35
CA ARG A 103 -18.33 5.71 -19.15
C ARG A 103 -16.94 5.44 -19.67
N ALA A 104 -16.23 4.53 -19.02
CA ALA A 104 -15.05 3.91 -19.59
C ALA A 104 -15.49 2.93 -20.68
N ASP A 105 -15.65 3.42 -21.88
CA ASP A 105 -15.91 2.61 -23.07
C ASP A 105 -14.82 2.91 -24.11
N ALA A 106 -13.84 2.00 -24.18
CA ALA A 106 -12.75 2.09 -25.15
C ALA A 106 -13.26 2.01 -26.61
N ALA A 107 -14.50 1.57 -26.82
CA ALA A 107 -15.13 1.48 -28.15
C ALA A 107 -15.26 2.83 -28.88
N GLY A 108 -15.11 3.95 -28.17
CA GLY A 108 -15.13 5.31 -28.76
C GLY A 108 -13.74 5.96 -28.88
N ILE A 109 -12.66 5.30 -28.46
CA ILE A 109 -11.30 5.84 -28.55
C ILE A 109 -10.72 5.47 -29.91
N ASP A 110 -10.12 6.46 -30.58
CA ASP A 110 -9.37 6.25 -31.81
C ASP A 110 -8.28 5.18 -31.60
N PRO A 111 -8.15 4.17 -32.50
CA PRO A 111 -7.21 3.07 -32.35
C PRO A 111 -5.75 3.51 -32.18
N ASP A 112 -5.31 4.54 -32.90
CA ASP A 112 -3.92 5.04 -32.78
C ASP A 112 -3.70 5.73 -31.44
N ARG A 113 -4.71 6.45 -30.95
CA ARG A 113 -4.68 7.05 -29.61
C ARG A 113 -4.67 5.98 -28.52
N LEU A 114 -5.46 4.91 -28.68
CA LEU A 114 -5.47 3.79 -27.73
C LEU A 114 -4.11 3.10 -27.70
N ALA A 115 -3.51 2.83 -28.86
CA ALA A 115 -2.17 2.25 -28.96
C ALA A 115 -1.13 3.13 -28.25
N ALA A 116 -1.13 4.44 -28.50
CA ALA A 116 -0.22 5.38 -27.84
C ALA A 116 -0.41 5.42 -26.32
N LEU A 117 -1.64 5.31 -25.82
CA LEU A 117 -1.93 5.23 -24.38
C LEU A 117 -1.42 3.93 -23.77
N LEU A 118 -1.57 2.80 -24.46
CA LEU A 118 -1.05 1.50 -24.01
C LEU A 118 0.48 1.47 -24.00
N ASP A 119 1.13 2.08 -24.96
CA ASP A 119 2.60 2.21 -24.99
C ASP A 119 3.11 3.09 -23.84
N ALA A 120 2.36 4.13 -23.49
CA ALA A 120 2.68 5.05 -22.41
C ALA A 120 2.42 4.49 -20.99
N VAL A 121 1.81 3.30 -20.85
CA VAL A 121 1.65 2.62 -19.55
C VAL A 121 3.04 2.42 -18.93
N PRO A 122 3.31 2.90 -17.69
CA PRO A 122 4.60 2.70 -17.04
C PRO A 122 4.85 1.21 -16.70
N THR A 123 6.09 0.83 -16.56
CA THR A 123 6.45 -0.41 -15.86
C THR A 123 6.19 -0.27 -14.36
N LEU A 124 6.18 -1.38 -13.61
CA LEU A 124 6.05 -1.32 -12.14
C LEU A 124 7.19 -0.52 -11.51
N ASP A 125 8.41 -0.66 -12.00
CA ASP A 125 9.58 0.08 -11.51
C ASP A 125 9.38 1.59 -11.70
N GLU A 126 9.00 2.02 -12.91
CA GLU A 126 8.72 3.43 -13.21
C GLU A 126 7.59 3.99 -12.36
N LEU A 127 6.51 3.21 -12.16
CA LEU A 127 5.40 3.59 -11.30
C LEU A 127 5.86 3.79 -9.85
N TYR A 128 6.67 2.88 -9.30
CA TYR A 128 7.13 2.95 -7.92
C TYR A 128 8.07 4.14 -7.70
N LEU A 129 8.98 4.39 -8.62
CA LEU A 129 9.83 5.57 -8.57
C LEU A 129 9.02 6.87 -8.64
N SER A 130 7.99 6.91 -9.49
CA SER A 130 7.08 8.06 -9.58
C SER A 130 6.31 8.29 -8.27
N ILE A 131 5.78 7.24 -7.65
CA ILE A 131 5.09 7.32 -6.35
C ILE A 131 6.04 7.84 -5.27
N LEU A 132 7.24 7.28 -5.17
CA LEU A 132 8.22 7.71 -4.16
C LEU A 132 8.65 9.16 -4.38
N ALA A 133 8.88 9.57 -5.61
CA ALA A 133 9.29 10.94 -5.93
C ALA A 133 8.20 11.98 -5.62
N SER A 134 6.92 11.61 -5.77
CA SER A 134 5.79 12.53 -5.62
C SER A 134 5.17 12.55 -4.22
N SER A 135 5.47 11.59 -3.34
CA SER A 135 4.71 11.39 -2.11
C SER A 135 5.54 11.27 -0.82
N PRO A 136 6.69 11.97 -0.68
CA PRO A 136 7.47 11.87 0.55
C PRO A 136 6.72 12.40 1.79
N GLU A 137 5.90 13.45 1.64
CA GLU A 137 5.11 14.03 2.72
C GLU A 137 4.03 13.06 3.22
N GLN A 138 3.40 12.31 2.32
CA GLN A 138 2.39 11.31 2.66
C GLN A 138 3.03 10.16 3.45
N PHE A 139 4.17 9.63 3.00
CA PHE A 139 4.86 8.58 3.74
C PHE A 139 5.41 9.06 5.09
N ALA A 140 5.87 10.30 5.20
CA ALA A 140 6.24 10.91 6.48
C ALA A 140 5.01 11.05 7.40
N THR A 141 3.84 11.39 6.85
CA THR A 141 2.59 11.50 7.62
C THR A 141 2.11 10.13 8.10
N LEU A 142 2.22 9.08 7.29
CA LEU A 142 2.00 7.70 7.73
C LEU A 142 2.94 7.32 8.89
N ALA A 143 4.22 7.65 8.79
CA ALA A 143 5.20 7.42 9.86
C ALA A 143 4.80 8.14 11.16
N ARG A 144 4.33 9.39 11.09
CA ARG A 144 3.77 10.12 12.24
C ARG A 144 2.53 9.45 12.84
N ALA A 145 1.68 8.87 12.00
CA ALA A 145 0.51 8.11 12.48
C ALA A 145 0.95 6.90 13.33
N VAL A 146 2.01 6.19 12.92
CA VAL A 146 2.60 5.10 13.71
C VAL A 146 3.16 5.60 15.03
N VAL A 147 3.91 6.70 15.02
CA VAL A 147 4.45 7.31 16.26
C VAL A 147 3.33 7.69 17.23
N ARG A 148 2.27 8.31 16.74
CA ARG A 148 1.12 8.70 17.58
C ARG A 148 0.36 7.49 18.12
N ALA A 149 0.13 6.48 17.28
CA ALA A 149 -0.57 5.26 17.69
C ALA A 149 0.18 4.51 18.80
N ALA A 150 1.51 4.50 18.76
CA ALA A 150 2.35 3.86 19.78
C ALA A 150 2.14 4.43 21.20
N GLU A 151 1.59 5.64 21.33
CA GLU A 151 1.31 6.30 22.62
C GLU A 151 -0.11 6.02 23.12
N THR A 152 -0.90 5.24 22.42
CA THR A 152 -2.28 4.91 22.74
C THR A 152 -2.42 3.48 23.26
N ASP A 153 -3.59 3.18 23.82
CA ASP A 153 -3.93 1.81 24.22
C ASP A 153 -4.12 0.86 23.04
N ARG A 154 -4.24 1.41 21.81
CA ARG A 154 -4.39 0.65 20.56
C ARG A 154 -3.30 1.05 19.57
N PRO A 155 -2.08 0.55 19.74
CA PRO A 155 -0.92 0.98 18.95
C PRO A 155 -0.92 0.43 17.52
N GLY A 156 -1.85 -0.44 17.16
CA GLY A 156 -1.94 -1.03 15.84
C GLY A 156 -2.31 0.00 14.77
N VAL A 157 -1.52 0.06 13.71
CA VAL A 157 -1.79 0.85 12.49
C VAL A 157 -1.94 -0.09 11.32
N LEU A 158 -3.13 -0.09 10.72
CA LEU A 158 -3.39 -0.78 9.46
C LEU A 158 -3.36 0.24 8.34
N PHE A 159 -2.55 0.00 7.32
CA PHE A 159 -2.51 0.84 6.12
C PHE A 159 -2.83 0.02 4.88
N HIS A 160 -3.58 0.62 3.96
CA HIS A 160 -4.03 -0.06 2.76
C HIS A 160 -4.17 0.89 1.57
N CYS A 161 -4.30 0.31 0.38
CA CYS A 161 -4.79 0.96 -0.82
C CYS A 161 -5.92 0.09 -1.43
N THR A 162 -6.12 0.05 -2.72
CA THR A 162 -7.17 -0.77 -3.33
C THR A 162 -6.83 -2.26 -3.26
N ALA A 163 -5.69 -2.69 -3.80
CA ALA A 163 -5.23 -4.09 -3.77
C ALA A 163 -4.28 -4.39 -2.59
N GLY A 164 -3.87 -3.39 -1.83
CA GLY A 164 -2.83 -3.56 -0.81
C GLY A 164 -1.46 -3.92 -1.40
N LYS A 165 -1.22 -3.65 -2.67
CA LYS A 165 -0.04 -4.06 -3.44
C LYS A 165 1.01 -2.96 -3.55
N ASP A 166 0.76 -1.94 -4.37
CA ASP A 166 1.75 -0.95 -4.80
C ASP A 166 2.05 0.11 -3.73
N ARG A 167 1.13 1.03 -3.49
CA ARG A 167 1.26 2.10 -2.46
C ARG A 167 1.49 1.52 -1.08
N THR A 168 0.74 0.47 -0.75
CA THR A 168 0.88 -0.28 0.50
C THR A 168 2.20 -1.04 0.57
N GLY A 169 2.68 -1.60 -0.53
CA GLY A 169 3.98 -2.27 -0.63
C GLY A 169 5.14 -1.31 -0.36
N LEU A 170 5.11 -0.13 -0.97
CA LEU A 170 6.11 0.92 -0.73
C LEU A 170 6.08 1.44 0.72
N ALA A 171 4.88 1.66 1.27
CA ALA A 171 4.72 2.03 2.68
C ALA A 171 5.32 0.98 3.63
N ALA A 172 5.02 -0.31 3.39
CA ALA A 172 5.57 -1.41 4.16
C ALA A 172 7.10 -1.47 4.04
N ALA A 173 7.65 -1.34 2.83
CA ALA A 173 9.09 -1.36 2.59
C ALA A 173 9.80 -0.22 3.34
N LEU A 174 9.26 1.01 3.31
CA LEU A 174 9.83 2.15 4.05
C LEU A 174 9.81 1.92 5.56
N LEU A 175 8.69 1.50 6.13
CA LEU A 175 8.55 1.29 7.57
C LEU A 175 9.40 0.12 8.06
N LEU A 176 9.45 -0.99 7.31
CA LEU A 176 10.30 -2.13 7.62
C LEU A 176 11.79 -1.78 7.50
N SER A 177 12.19 -1.00 6.50
CA SER A 177 13.57 -0.50 6.40
C SER A 177 13.96 0.36 7.60
N VAL A 178 13.06 1.24 8.08
CA VAL A 178 13.29 2.05 9.30
C VAL A 178 13.40 1.18 10.55
N ALA A 179 12.63 0.08 10.63
CA ALA A 179 12.72 -0.92 11.69
C ALA A 179 14.03 -1.74 11.62
N GLY A 180 14.80 -1.63 10.55
CA GLY A 180 16.02 -2.42 10.34
C GLY A 180 15.74 -3.85 9.88
N ALA A 181 14.58 -4.12 9.28
CA ALA A 181 14.32 -5.43 8.68
C ALA A 181 15.32 -5.74 7.57
N GLU A 182 15.71 -7.01 7.45
CA GLU A 182 16.59 -7.46 6.39
C GLU A 182 15.93 -7.25 5.01
N ARG A 183 16.74 -6.87 4.01
CA ARG A 183 16.24 -6.58 2.66
C ARG A 183 15.44 -7.73 2.07
N GLU A 184 15.94 -8.96 2.24
CA GLU A 184 15.28 -10.18 1.79
C GLU A 184 13.92 -10.39 2.46
N THR A 185 13.79 -9.97 3.71
CA THR A 185 12.51 -10.00 4.44
C THR A 185 11.50 -9.02 3.85
N ILE A 186 11.93 -7.81 3.51
CA ILE A 186 11.09 -6.78 2.88
C ILE A 186 10.62 -7.25 1.51
N VAL A 187 11.54 -7.78 0.70
CA VAL A 187 11.24 -8.32 -0.63
C VAL A 187 10.27 -9.50 -0.53
N SER A 188 10.49 -10.43 0.40
CA SER A 188 9.63 -11.60 0.63
C SER A 188 8.21 -11.19 1.02
N ASP A 189 8.05 -10.19 1.92
CA ASP A 189 6.72 -9.66 2.25
C ASP A 189 6.04 -9.08 1.01
N TYR A 190 6.74 -8.32 0.19
CA TYR A 190 6.16 -7.72 -1.00
C TYR A 190 5.70 -8.78 -2.02
N VAL A 191 6.55 -9.74 -2.35
CA VAL A 191 6.27 -10.81 -3.33
C VAL A 191 5.09 -11.68 -2.90
N LEU A 192 4.89 -11.90 -1.60
CA LEU A 192 3.74 -12.64 -1.07
C LEU A 192 2.40 -12.06 -1.53
N THR A 193 2.35 -10.79 -1.88
CA THR A 193 1.14 -10.12 -2.37
C THR A 193 0.57 -10.76 -3.63
N GLU A 194 1.40 -11.17 -4.59
CA GLU A 194 0.94 -11.84 -5.81
C GLU A 194 0.21 -13.14 -5.48
N HIS A 195 0.77 -13.92 -4.54
CA HIS A 195 0.14 -15.16 -4.08
C HIS A 195 -1.21 -14.89 -3.40
N ASN A 196 -1.27 -13.89 -2.53
CA ASN A 196 -2.48 -13.55 -1.78
C ASN A 196 -3.62 -13.02 -2.66
N LEU A 197 -3.28 -12.29 -3.72
CA LEU A 197 -4.24 -11.73 -4.67
C LEU A 197 -4.59 -12.69 -5.83
N ALA A 198 -3.93 -13.83 -5.93
CA ALA A 198 -4.19 -14.81 -6.98
C ALA A 198 -5.65 -15.34 -6.92
N GLY A 199 -6.14 -15.85 -8.04
CA GLY A 199 -7.48 -16.45 -8.12
C GLY A 199 -8.60 -15.42 -8.26
N PRO A 200 -9.67 -15.44 -7.43
CA PRO A 200 -10.88 -14.65 -7.64
C PRO A 200 -10.63 -13.14 -7.68
N PHE A 201 -9.74 -12.61 -6.86
CA PHE A 201 -9.42 -11.18 -6.86
C PHE A 201 -8.80 -10.75 -8.20
N ALA A 202 -7.74 -11.45 -8.64
CA ALA A 202 -7.09 -11.16 -9.91
C ALA A 202 -8.07 -11.32 -11.09
N GLN A 203 -8.90 -12.36 -11.09
CA GLN A 203 -9.91 -12.57 -12.12
C GLN A 203 -10.92 -11.42 -12.20
N THR A 204 -11.40 -10.95 -11.03
CA THR A 204 -12.31 -9.81 -10.95
C THR A 204 -11.67 -8.55 -11.49
N LEU A 205 -10.41 -8.26 -11.10
CA LEU A 205 -9.69 -7.08 -11.56
C LEU A 205 -9.46 -7.10 -13.09
N LEU A 206 -9.00 -8.22 -13.62
CA LEU A 206 -8.80 -8.40 -15.06
C LEU A 206 -10.14 -8.33 -15.82
N GLY A 207 -11.23 -8.85 -15.24
CA GLY A 207 -12.58 -8.72 -15.76
C GLY A 207 -13.03 -7.26 -15.88
N TYR A 208 -12.74 -6.44 -14.87
CA TYR A 208 -13.03 -5.01 -14.93
C TYR A 208 -12.25 -4.30 -16.06
N ILE A 209 -10.95 -4.60 -16.19
CA ILE A 209 -10.13 -4.04 -17.28
C ILE A 209 -10.72 -4.46 -18.63
N SER A 210 -11.03 -5.73 -18.82
CA SER A 210 -11.62 -6.25 -20.07
C SER A 210 -12.97 -5.63 -20.38
N ALA A 211 -13.81 -5.37 -19.35
CA ALA A 211 -15.12 -4.75 -19.52
C ALA A 211 -15.04 -3.29 -20.01
N THR A 212 -13.90 -2.62 -19.87
CA THR A 212 -13.69 -1.28 -20.45
C THR A 212 -13.42 -1.31 -21.95
N GLY A 213 -13.26 -2.49 -22.56
CA GLY A 213 -12.85 -2.65 -23.96
C GLY A 213 -11.36 -2.36 -24.22
N ILE A 214 -10.58 -2.10 -23.19
CA ILE A 214 -9.13 -1.90 -23.30
C ILE A 214 -8.47 -3.29 -23.51
N PRO A 215 -7.63 -3.47 -24.54
CA PRO A 215 -6.91 -4.72 -24.74
C PRO A 215 -6.00 -5.04 -23.55
N LEU A 216 -6.14 -6.24 -23.01
CA LEU A 216 -5.29 -6.71 -21.92
C LEU A 216 -3.91 -7.07 -22.47
N THR A 217 -2.96 -6.14 -22.35
CA THR A 217 -1.56 -6.38 -22.70
C THR A 217 -0.82 -7.08 -21.54
N ALA A 218 0.29 -7.77 -21.82
CA ALA A 218 1.12 -8.38 -20.78
C ALA A 218 1.55 -7.35 -19.73
N LYS A 219 1.85 -6.13 -20.14
CA LYS A 219 2.22 -5.02 -19.25
C LYS A 219 1.09 -4.60 -18.30
N LEU A 220 -0.15 -4.50 -18.81
CA LEU A 220 -1.34 -4.22 -18.00
C LEU A 220 -1.66 -5.37 -17.03
N GLU A 221 -1.52 -6.61 -17.48
CA GLU A 221 -1.70 -7.78 -16.63
C GLU A 221 -0.66 -7.78 -15.49
N GLU A 222 0.60 -7.52 -15.80
CA GLU A 222 1.67 -7.41 -14.81
C GLU A 222 1.36 -6.29 -13.79
N LEU A 223 1.04 -5.09 -14.27
CA LEU A 223 0.66 -3.98 -13.40
C LEU A 223 -0.54 -4.31 -12.52
N ALA A 224 -1.51 -5.05 -13.00
CA ALA A 224 -2.73 -5.37 -12.27
C ALA A 224 -2.51 -6.48 -11.23
N THR A 225 -1.76 -7.53 -11.56
CA THR A 225 -1.79 -8.80 -10.81
C THR A 225 -0.44 -9.26 -10.27
N LYS A 226 0.69 -8.73 -10.78
CA LYS A 226 2.03 -9.19 -10.41
C LYS A 226 2.69 -8.32 -9.34
N SER A 227 3.58 -8.96 -8.57
CA SER A 227 4.43 -8.32 -7.56
C SER A 227 5.86 -8.85 -7.71
N PRO A 228 6.52 -8.56 -8.84
CA PRO A 228 7.86 -9.08 -9.11
C PRO A 228 8.89 -8.46 -8.13
N GLU A 229 9.85 -9.27 -7.71
CA GLU A 229 10.95 -8.85 -6.83
C GLU A 229 11.69 -7.62 -7.38
N SER A 230 11.87 -7.55 -8.71
CA SER A 230 12.54 -6.43 -9.38
C SER A 230 11.93 -5.08 -9.03
N ALA A 231 10.61 -4.97 -8.97
CA ALA A 231 9.93 -3.70 -8.74
C ALA A 231 10.22 -3.12 -7.34
N ILE A 232 10.11 -3.93 -6.29
CA ILE A 232 10.40 -3.45 -4.94
C ILE A 232 11.91 -3.25 -4.73
N THR A 233 12.74 -4.06 -5.37
CA THR A 233 14.20 -3.91 -5.34
C THR A 233 14.61 -2.59 -5.99
N ALA A 234 14.06 -2.24 -7.16
CA ALA A 234 14.31 -0.97 -7.82
C ALA A 234 13.90 0.23 -6.93
N ALA A 235 12.78 0.11 -6.21
CA ALA A 235 12.33 1.14 -5.26
C ALA A 235 13.33 1.32 -4.09
N LEU A 236 13.78 0.22 -3.49
CA LEU A 236 14.76 0.24 -2.40
C LEU A 236 16.11 0.81 -2.87
N ASP A 237 16.60 0.40 -4.04
CA ASP A 237 17.83 0.90 -4.64
C ASP A 237 17.74 2.41 -4.96
N TRP A 238 16.57 2.88 -5.39
CA TRP A 238 16.34 4.30 -5.62
C TRP A 238 16.39 5.09 -4.30
N ILE A 239 15.74 4.60 -3.23
CA ILE A 239 15.77 5.23 -1.91
C ILE A 239 17.22 5.33 -1.40
N GLU A 240 17.99 4.25 -1.49
CA GLU A 240 19.39 4.22 -1.06
C GLU A 240 20.25 5.20 -1.89
N ARG A 241 20.09 5.20 -3.20
CA ARG A 241 20.88 6.04 -4.10
C ARG A 241 20.58 7.54 -3.96
N VAL A 242 19.29 7.90 -3.77
CA VAL A 242 18.84 9.31 -3.78
C VAL A 242 18.85 9.91 -2.39
N HIS A 243 18.51 9.15 -1.38
CA HIS A 243 18.31 9.62 0.00
C HIS A 243 19.29 9.01 1.00
N GLY A 244 20.00 7.96 0.63
CA GLY A 244 20.90 7.23 1.51
C GLY A 244 20.22 6.12 2.31
N ASP A 245 19.05 6.39 2.89
CA ASP A 245 18.24 5.41 3.62
C ASP A 245 16.75 5.82 3.68
N ALA A 246 15.89 4.92 4.15
CA ALA A 246 14.45 5.17 4.31
C ALA A 246 14.15 6.27 5.35
N GLY A 247 14.98 6.40 6.39
CA GLY A 247 14.84 7.46 7.38
C GLY A 247 15.09 8.84 6.78
N SER A 248 16.10 8.95 5.94
CA SER A 248 16.44 10.18 5.19
C SER A 248 15.35 10.51 4.16
N TYR A 249 14.78 9.51 3.50
CA TYR A 249 13.61 9.70 2.65
C TYR A 249 12.42 10.27 3.42
N LEU A 250 12.08 9.72 4.58
CA LEU A 250 10.99 10.23 5.41
C LEU A 250 11.27 11.65 5.93
N ARG A 251 12.54 11.98 6.24
CA ARG A 251 12.93 13.36 6.59
C ARG A 251 12.73 14.33 5.43
N SER A 252 12.98 13.91 4.19
CA SER A 252 12.69 14.76 3.01
C SER A 252 11.19 15.08 2.90
N GLY A 253 10.31 14.23 3.43
CA GLY A 253 8.87 14.45 3.58
C GLY A 253 8.47 15.21 4.87
N GLY A 254 9.46 15.72 5.62
CA GLY A 254 9.26 16.55 6.80
C GLY A 254 9.20 15.79 8.13
N LEU A 255 9.57 14.51 8.19
CA LEU A 255 9.71 13.80 9.48
C LEU A 255 10.93 14.38 10.22
N THR A 256 10.77 14.73 11.50
CA THR A 256 11.87 15.21 12.34
C THR A 256 12.75 14.06 12.85
N ASP A 257 13.97 14.39 13.32
CA ASP A 257 14.87 13.38 13.89
C ASP A 257 14.29 12.73 15.17
N ASP A 258 13.57 13.52 15.98
CA ASP A 258 12.88 13.00 17.17
C ASP A 258 11.75 12.02 16.77
N GLU A 259 10.92 12.40 15.79
CA GLU A 259 9.88 11.52 15.29
C GLU A 259 10.45 10.24 14.67
N LEU A 260 11.58 10.32 13.95
CA LEU A 260 12.25 9.15 13.38
C LEU A 260 12.80 8.22 14.47
N LEU A 261 13.37 8.77 15.56
CA LEU A 261 13.83 7.97 16.70
C LEU A 261 12.66 7.26 17.38
N ARG A 262 11.56 7.98 17.60
CA ARG A 262 10.32 7.42 18.20
C ARG A 262 9.70 6.36 17.29
N LEU A 263 9.71 6.58 15.97
CA LEU A 263 9.26 5.58 14.99
C LEU A 263 10.07 4.29 15.10
N ARG A 264 11.41 4.37 15.11
CA ARG A 264 12.28 3.21 15.28
C ARG A 264 11.96 2.44 16.56
N THR A 265 11.80 3.16 17.68
CA THR A 265 11.44 2.56 18.96
C THR A 265 10.08 1.85 18.90
N ALA A 266 9.09 2.44 18.25
CA ALA A 266 7.75 1.86 18.11
C ALA A 266 7.72 0.60 17.21
N LEU A 267 8.63 0.52 16.24
CA LEU A 267 8.68 -0.55 15.25
C LEU A 267 9.48 -1.79 15.69
N ILE A 268 10.23 -1.71 16.79
CA ILE A 268 11.05 -2.82 17.29
C ILE A 268 10.35 -3.45 18.51
N ALA A 269 10.26 -4.78 18.52
CA ALA A 269 9.73 -5.47 19.69
C ALA A 269 10.67 -5.29 20.89
N PRO A 270 10.10 -5.07 22.10
CA PRO A 270 10.94 -5.03 23.30
C PRO A 270 11.75 -6.33 23.41
N GLY A 271 13.05 -6.20 23.62
CA GLY A 271 13.93 -7.35 23.80
C GLY A 271 13.47 -8.20 25.00
N HIS A 272 13.49 -9.51 24.84
CA HIS A 272 13.21 -10.48 25.91
C HIS A 272 14.36 -10.60 26.87
#